data_347f121bcee04eae19fcc58e239f4b82
#
_entry.id   347f121bcee04eae19fcc58e239f4b82
#
_cell.length_a   1.000
_cell.length_b   1.000
_cell.length_c   1.000
_cell.angle_alpha   90.00
_cell.angle_beta   90.00
_cell.angle_gamma   90.00
#
_symmetry.space_group_name_H-M   'P 1'
#
loop_
_entity.id
_entity.type
_entity.pdbx_description
1 polymer ?
#
loop_
_entity_poly.entity_id
_entity_poly.type
_entity_poly.pdbx_seq_one_letter_code
_entity_poly.pdbx_strand_id
1 'polypeptide(L)'
;RLDNKSDFNFSTESLKVKLNKYALLTLHRPSNVDFEIKFKEIVGAINKISKEIPIIFSVHPRTTKRIKEFNIEFSPNVFLIGPVPYLEFLNLWRDAQVVLTDSGGLQEETTALGVSCVTIRENTERPVTVSKGTNLLAGTAAKDIEHSFRMSLKSPQKKLRPISLWDGLAAMRIVEILRWV
;
A
#
# COMPACT_ATOMS: atom_id res chain seq x y z
N ARG A 1 -23.11 -5.02 -2.52
CA ARG A 1 -23.03 -5.56 -3.89
C ARG A 1 -22.15 -4.62 -4.71
N LEU A 2 -20.95 -5.09 -5.07
CA LEU A 2 -20.04 -4.37 -5.97
C LEU A 2 -20.36 -4.82 -7.40
N ASP A 3 -21.35 -4.22 -8.02
CA ASP A 3 -21.74 -4.50 -9.40
C ASP A 3 -21.32 -3.34 -10.32
N ASN A 4 -20.25 -3.56 -11.08
CA ASN A 4 -19.74 -2.69 -12.15
C ASN A 4 -19.11 -1.33 -11.75
N LYS A 5 -18.49 -0.65 -12.73
CA LYS A 5 -17.83 0.67 -12.64
C LYS A 5 -18.66 1.77 -11.96
N SER A 6 -19.98 1.55 -11.73
CA SER A 6 -20.89 2.48 -11.06
C SER A 6 -20.81 2.47 -9.54
N ASP A 7 -20.16 1.47 -8.92
CA ASP A 7 -20.11 1.35 -7.46
C ASP A 7 -19.00 2.20 -6.81
N PHE A 8 -18.11 2.75 -7.62
CA PHE A 8 -17.04 3.63 -7.18
C PHE A 8 -17.43 5.10 -7.43
N ASN A 9 -18.33 5.64 -6.61
CA ASN A 9 -18.99 6.94 -6.82
C ASN A 9 -18.14 8.17 -6.46
N PHE A 10 -16.84 8.04 -6.25
CA PHE A 10 -15.98 9.15 -5.86
C PHE A 10 -14.79 9.30 -6.80
N SER A 11 -14.54 10.52 -7.29
CA SER A 11 -13.25 10.83 -7.87
C SER A 11 -12.19 10.80 -6.76
N THR A 12 -10.99 10.37 -7.09
CA THR A 12 -9.86 10.30 -6.15
C THR A 12 -9.58 11.66 -5.53
N GLU A 13 -9.73 12.73 -6.30
CA GLU A 13 -9.52 14.10 -5.85
C GLU A 13 -10.58 14.55 -4.84
N SER A 14 -11.85 14.23 -5.08
CA SER A 14 -12.93 14.54 -4.12
C SER A 14 -12.76 13.79 -2.80
N LEU A 15 -12.27 12.53 -2.82
CA LEU A 15 -11.95 11.79 -1.60
C LEU A 15 -10.78 12.41 -0.83
N LYS A 16 -9.72 12.83 -1.50
CA LYS A 16 -8.58 13.49 -0.87
C LYS A 16 -9.00 14.76 -0.14
N VAL A 17 -9.77 15.62 -0.81
CA VAL A 17 -10.28 16.87 -0.22
C VAL A 17 -11.19 16.57 0.97
N LYS A 18 -12.08 15.60 0.85
CA LYS A 18 -13.02 15.22 1.91
C LYS A 18 -12.32 14.64 3.14
N LEU A 19 -11.30 13.81 2.94
CA LEU A 19 -10.69 13.05 4.02
C LEU A 19 -9.53 13.79 4.70
N ASN A 20 -8.91 14.79 4.08
CA ASN A 20 -7.77 15.56 4.57
C ASN A 20 -6.57 14.72 5.07
N LYS A 21 -6.85 13.68 5.89
CA LYS A 21 -5.89 12.66 6.36
C LYS A 21 -6.46 11.27 6.10
N TYR A 22 -5.67 10.41 5.48
CA TYR A 22 -6.09 9.04 5.17
C TYR A 22 -4.88 8.10 5.08
N ALA A 23 -5.12 6.80 5.21
CA ALA A 23 -4.18 5.77 4.79
C ALA A 23 -4.61 5.23 3.41
N LEU A 24 -3.63 4.83 2.59
CA LEU A 24 -3.90 4.13 1.34
C LEU A 24 -3.66 2.63 1.53
N LEU A 25 -4.56 1.81 0.98
CA LEU A 25 -4.43 0.36 0.97
C LEU A 25 -4.40 -0.17 -0.47
N THR A 26 -3.53 -1.13 -0.73
CA THR A 26 -3.60 -2.01 -1.89
C THR A 26 -3.19 -3.43 -1.53
N LEU A 27 -3.99 -4.41 -1.97
CA LEU A 27 -3.77 -5.84 -1.77
C LEU A 27 -4.10 -6.59 -3.05
N HIS A 28 -3.18 -7.44 -3.49
CA HIS A 28 -3.36 -8.23 -4.71
C HIS A 28 -2.54 -9.54 -4.74
N ARG A 29 -1.66 -9.75 -3.75
CA ARG A 29 -0.87 -10.98 -3.70
C ARG A 29 -1.76 -12.20 -3.43
N PRO A 30 -1.61 -13.31 -4.20
CA PRO A 30 -2.38 -14.52 -3.99
C PRO A 30 -2.33 -15.03 -2.54
N SER A 31 -1.16 -14.98 -1.91
CA SER A 31 -0.97 -15.40 -0.52
C SER A 31 -1.84 -14.65 0.50
N ASN A 32 -2.25 -13.43 0.17
CA ASN A 32 -3.05 -12.58 1.05
C ASN A 32 -4.55 -12.63 0.75
N VAL A 33 -4.91 -12.76 -0.54
CA VAL A 33 -6.30 -12.58 -0.97
C VAL A 33 -6.99 -13.86 -1.47
N ASP A 34 -6.24 -14.93 -1.82
CA ASP A 34 -6.83 -16.14 -2.38
C ASP A 34 -7.32 -17.13 -1.30
N PHE A 35 -6.96 -16.94 -0.04
CA PHE A 35 -7.37 -17.80 1.07
C PHE A 35 -8.34 -17.04 1.97
N GLU A 36 -9.58 -17.49 2.05
CA GLU A 36 -10.68 -16.80 2.74
C GLU A 36 -10.33 -16.42 4.19
N ILE A 37 -9.84 -17.39 4.98
CA ILE A 37 -9.49 -17.17 6.39
C ILE A 37 -8.44 -16.06 6.53
N LYS A 38 -7.39 -16.13 5.70
CA LYS A 38 -6.30 -15.16 5.71
C LYS A 38 -6.76 -13.78 5.29
N PHE A 39 -7.55 -13.70 4.24
CA PHE A 39 -8.08 -12.43 3.76
C PHE A 39 -9.02 -11.78 4.78
N LYS A 40 -9.91 -12.58 5.41
CA LYS A 40 -10.77 -12.09 6.51
C LYS A 40 -9.97 -11.60 7.72
N GLU A 41 -8.88 -12.27 8.06
CA GLU A 41 -7.97 -11.82 9.15
C GLU A 41 -7.34 -10.45 8.83
N ILE A 42 -6.79 -10.29 7.62
CA ILE A 42 -6.21 -9.01 7.16
C ILE A 42 -7.28 -7.92 7.15
N VAL A 43 -8.47 -8.20 6.59
CA VAL A 43 -9.58 -7.23 6.58
C VAL A 43 -10.03 -6.86 7.99
N GLY A 44 -10.02 -7.80 8.94
CA GLY A 44 -10.27 -7.51 10.35
C GLY A 44 -9.32 -6.46 10.92
N ALA A 45 -8.02 -6.56 10.61
CA ALA A 45 -7.03 -5.53 10.99
C ALA A 45 -7.31 -4.19 10.30
N ILE A 46 -7.60 -4.21 9.00
CA ILE A 46 -7.93 -3.00 8.22
C ILE A 46 -9.17 -2.30 8.78
N ASN A 47 -10.21 -3.05 9.11
CA ASN A 47 -11.43 -2.50 9.73
C ASN A 47 -11.19 -1.87 11.10
N LYS A 48 -10.22 -2.40 11.89
CA LYS A 48 -9.82 -1.77 13.16
C LYS A 48 -9.01 -0.49 12.93
N ILE A 49 -8.03 -0.52 12.02
CA ILE A 49 -7.24 0.64 11.61
C ILE A 49 -8.15 1.76 11.10
N SER A 50 -9.19 1.43 10.35
CA SER A 50 -10.11 2.42 9.78
C SER A 50 -10.91 3.22 10.82
N LYS A 51 -10.94 2.76 12.09
CA LYS A 51 -11.50 3.52 13.22
C LYS A 51 -10.58 4.66 13.68
N GLU A 52 -9.28 4.55 13.41
CA GLU A 52 -8.27 5.56 13.77
C GLU A 52 -8.04 6.57 12.64
N ILE A 53 -8.12 6.12 11.38
CA ILE A 53 -7.94 6.94 10.18
C ILE A 53 -8.73 6.36 9.00
N PRO A 54 -9.40 7.18 8.17
CA PRO A 54 -10.04 6.69 6.95
C PRO A 54 -9.05 6.00 6.03
N ILE A 55 -9.50 4.95 5.34
CA ILE A 55 -8.67 4.19 4.42
C ILE A 55 -9.25 4.28 3.01
N ILE A 56 -8.45 4.71 2.04
CA ILE A 56 -8.77 4.58 0.62
C ILE A 56 -8.18 3.25 0.15
N PHE A 57 -9.01 2.33 -0.30
CA PHE A 57 -8.56 1.04 -0.81
C PHE A 57 -8.68 0.98 -2.32
N SER A 58 -7.55 1.10 -3.04
CA SER A 58 -7.48 0.85 -4.48
C SER A 58 -7.50 -0.65 -4.72
N VAL A 59 -8.66 -1.15 -5.16
CA VAL A 59 -8.92 -2.60 -5.25
C VAL A 59 -8.50 -3.13 -6.60
N HIS A 60 -7.57 -4.06 -6.59
CA HIS A 60 -7.14 -4.79 -7.79
C HIS A 60 -8.25 -5.75 -8.27
N PRO A 61 -8.42 -6.01 -9.59
CA PRO A 61 -9.45 -6.91 -10.12
C PRO A 61 -9.49 -8.32 -9.49
N ARG A 62 -8.33 -8.92 -9.19
CA ARG A 62 -8.23 -10.17 -8.43
C ARG A 62 -8.92 -10.06 -7.08
N THR A 63 -8.62 -8.99 -6.35
CA THR A 63 -9.14 -8.75 -5.01
C THR A 63 -10.64 -8.47 -5.03
N THR A 64 -11.13 -7.73 -6.03
CA THR A 64 -12.58 -7.50 -6.24
C THR A 64 -13.33 -8.83 -6.37
N LYS A 65 -12.76 -9.79 -7.14
CA LYS A 65 -13.35 -11.12 -7.27
C LYS A 65 -13.44 -11.82 -5.91
N ARG A 66 -12.38 -11.80 -5.11
CA ARG A 66 -12.32 -12.45 -3.79
C ARG A 66 -13.22 -11.77 -2.75
N ILE A 67 -13.36 -10.45 -2.80
CA ILE A 67 -14.29 -9.72 -1.93
C ILE A 67 -15.72 -10.24 -2.14
N LYS A 68 -16.15 -10.42 -3.41
CA LYS A 68 -17.47 -10.95 -3.73
C LYS A 68 -17.62 -12.42 -3.34
N GLU A 69 -16.63 -13.25 -3.69
CA GLU A 69 -16.65 -14.69 -3.46
C GLU A 69 -16.72 -15.06 -1.97
N PHE A 70 -15.95 -14.36 -1.14
CA PHE A 70 -15.86 -14.63 0.29
C PHE A 70 -16.81 -13.76 1.14
N ASN A 71 -17.68 -12.97 0.51
CA ASN A 71 -18.59 -12.03 1.18
C ASN A 71 -17.86 -11.15 2.20
N ILE A 72 -16.77 -10.52 1.77
CA ILE A 72 -15.95 -9.66 2.63
C ILE A 72 -16.67 -8.33 2.87
N GLU A 73 -16.80 -7.96 4.14
CA GLU A 73 -17.39 -6.70 4.56
C GLU A 73 -16.33 -5.74 5.11
N PHE A 74 -16.40 -4.49 4.65
CA PHE A 74 -15.54 -3.42 5.12
C PHE A 74 -16.30 -2.43 6.02
N SER A 75 -15.55 -1.85 6.97
CA SER A 75 -16.06 -0.73 7.77
C SER A 75 -16.46 0.45 6.87
N PRO A 76 -17.45 1.27 7.27
CA PRO A 76 -17.86 2.48 6.54
C PRO A 76 -16.71 3.49 6.30
N ASN A 77 -15.63 3.42 7.08
CA ASN A 77 -14.45 4.26 6.92
C ASN A 77 -13.40 3.68 5.94
N VAL A 78 -13.69 2.56 5.26
CA VAL A 78 -12.87 2.01 4.18
C VAL A 78 -13.57 2.32 2.85
N PHE A 79 -12.97 3.24 2.09
CA PHE A 79 -13.49 3.71 0.81
C PHE A 79 -12.89 2.88 -0.31
N LEU A 80 -13.68 2.00 -0.92
CA LEU A 80 -13.25 1.18 -2.04
C LEU A 80 -13.25 2.00 -3.32
N ILE A 81 -12.13 2.00 -4.05
CA ILE A 81 -12.03 2.58 -5.39
C ILE A 81 -11.52 1.53 -6.37
N GLY A 82 -11.93 1.64 -7.63
CA GLY A 82 -11.40 0.80 -8.71
C GLY A 82 -9.93 1.12 -9.03
N PRO A 83 -9.32 0.38 -9.96
CA PRO A 83 -8.01 0.72 -10.49
C PRO A 83 -8.04 2.10 -11.13
N VAL A 84 -7.05 2.93 -10.80
CA VAL A 84 -6.88 4.27 -11.35
C VAL A 84 -5.58 4.37 -12.14
N PRO A 85 -5.43 5.34 -13.07
CA PRO A 85 -4.18 5.59 -13.78
C PRO A 85 -3.01 5.83 -12.85
N TYR A 86 -1.79 5.49 -13.28
CA TYR A 86 -0.59 5.55 -12.43
C TYR A 86 -0.36 6.92 -11.78
N LEU A 87 -0.47 8.02 -12.54
CA LEU A 87 -0.25 9.37 -11.99
C LEU A 87 -1.29 9.74 -10.94
N GLU A 88 -2.52 9.31 -11.11
CA GLU A 88 -3.59 9.50 -10.14
C GLU A 88 -3.35 8.67 -8.88
N PHE A 89 -2.93 7.41 -9.05
CA PHE A 89 -2.54 6.54 -7.95
C PHE A 89 -1.32 7.09 -7.18
N LEU A 90 -0.32 7.61 -7.91
CA LEU A 90 0.84 8.28 -7.32
C LEU A 90 0.42 9.44 -6.42
N ASN A 91 -0.47 10.29 -6.88
CA ASN A 91 -0.99 11.41 -6.10
C ASN A 91 -1.74 10.94 -4.84
N LEU A 92 -2.44 9.79 -4.90
CA LEU A 92 -3.10 9.22 -3.72
C LEU A 92 -2.08 8.77 -2.66
N TRP A 93 -1.10 7.95 -3.02
CA TRP A 93 -0.17 7.40 -2.03
C TRP A 93 0.87 8.42 -1.57
N ARG A 94 1.26 9.40 -2.40
CA ARG A 94 2.18 10.47 -2.01
C ARG A 94 1.64 11.29 -0.84
N ASP A 95 0.34 11.55 -0.84
CA ASP A 95 -0.31 12.42 0.14
C ASP A 95 -0.92 11.61 1.31
N ALA A 96 -0.80 10.28 1.29
CA ALA A 96 -1.26 9.42 2.37
C ALA A 96 -0.36 9.55 3.62
N GLN A 97 -0.96 9.43 4.80
CA GLN A 97 -0.20 9.37 6.07
C GLN A 97 0.61 8.07 6.17
N VAL A 98 0.04 6.97 5.68
CA VAL A 98 0.66 5.64 5.63
C VAL A 98 0.12 4.89 4.42
N VAL A 99 0.99 4.18 3.73
CA VAL A 99 0.62 3.22 2.69
C VAL A 99 0.70 1.80 3.24
N LEU A 100 -0.42 1.08 3.20
CA LEU A 100 -0.53 -0.34 3.52
C LEU A 100 -0.53 -1.12 2.21
N THR A 101 0.41 -2.04 2.01
CA THR A 101 0.57 -2.69 0.70
C THR A 101 1.18 -4.08 0.78
N ASP A 102 0.93 -4.89 -0.23
CA ASP A 102 1.69 -6.12 -0.52
C ASP A 102 2.52 -6.03 -1.83
N SER A 103 2.56 -4.83 -2.43
CA SER A 103 3.31 -4.55 -3.67
C SER A 103 4.80 -4.35 -3.40
N GLY A 104 5.66 -4.99 -4.20
CA GLY A 104 7.11 -4.77 -4.16
C GLY A 104 7.51 -3.39 -4.68
N GLY A 105 6.95 -2.95 -5.81
CA GLY A 105 7.26 -1.65 -6.42
C GLY A 105 6.89 -0.48 -5.50
N LEU A 106 5.72 -0.54 -4.86
CA LEU A 106 5.24 0.53 -3.99
C LEU A 106 6.13 0.74 -2.75
N GLN A 107 6.82 -0.31 -2.27
CA GLN A 107 7.82 -0.19 -1.21
C GLN A 107 9.00 0.70 -1.63
N GLU A 108 9.43 0.59 -2.88
CA GLU A 108 10.54 1.40 -3.43
C GLU A 108 10.07 2.83 -3.67
N GLU A 109 8.90 3.02 -4.29
CA GLU A 109 8.33 4.34 -4.59
C GLU A 109 8.07 5.16 -3.31
N THR A 110 7.44 4.56 -2.30
CA THR A 110 7.20 5.21 -1.01
C THR A 110 8.49 5.55 -0.29
N THR A 111 9.49 4.67 -0.35
CA THR A 111 10.83 4.94 0.19
C THR A 111 11.48 6.10 -0.52
N ALA A 112 11.41 6.18 -1.86
CA ALA A 112 12.01 7.26 -2.64
C ALA A 112 11.41 8.64 -2.32
N LEU A 113 10.13 8.70 -1.96
CA LEU A 113 9.44 9.96 -1.62
C LEU A 113 9.28 10.21 -0.11
N GLY A 114 9.79 9.30 0.74
CA GLY A 114 9.72 9.47 2.19
C GLY A 114 8.36 9.19 2.81
N VAL A 115 7.45 8.55 2.08
CA VAL A 115 6.12 8.19 2.59
C VAL A 115 6.22 6.93 3.44
N SER A 116 5.59 6.94 4.62
CA SER A 116 5.53 5.78 5.51
C SER A 116 4.82 4.61 4.83
N CYS A 117 5.44 3.42 4.88
CA CYS A 117 4.92 2.21 4.25
C CYS A 117 4.87 1.05 5.23
N VAL A 118 3.80 0.28 5.21
CA VAL A 118 3.64 -0.97 5.94
C VAL A 118 3.39 -2.09 4.94
N THR A 119 4.32 -3.01 4.85
CA THR A 119 4.23 -4.15 3.93
C THR A 119 3.57 -5.34 4.60
N ILE A 120 2.40 -5.74 4.10
CA ILE A 120 1.61 -6.88 4.59
C ILE A 120 2.12 -8.17 3.93
N ARG A 121 3.30 -8.62 4.36
CA ARG A 121 3.99 -9.81 3.87
C ARG A 121 4.94 -10.38 4.93
N GLU A 122 5.23 -11.68 4.86
CA GLU A 122 6.22 -12.33 5.73
C GLU A 122 7.67 -11.99 5.34
N ASN A 123 7.90 -11.67 4.07
CA ASN A 123 9.21 -11.32 3.53
C ASN A 123 9.12 -10.23 2.46
N THR A 124 10.26 -9.67 2.08
CA THR A 124 10.34 -8.70 0.99
C THR A 124 11.58 -8.96 0.12
N GLU A 125 11.41 -8.78 -1.19
CA GLU A 125 12.51 -8.75 -2.16
C GLU A 125 13.23 -7.38 -2.17
N ARG A 126 12.82 -6.46 -1.30
CA ARG A 126 13.32 -5.07 -1.23
C ARG A 126 13.84 -4.73 0.17
N PRO A 127 14.83 -5.50 0.72
CA PRO A 127 15.26 -5.34 2.10
C PRO A 127 15.83 -3.95 2.41
N VAL A 128 16.35 -3.25 1.40
CA VAL A 128 16.85 -1.88 1.54
C VAL A 128 15.77 -0.89 1.93
N THR A 129 14.51 -1.10 1.54
CA THR A 129 13.38 -0.25 1.91
C THR A 129 13.05 -0.34 3.40
N VAL A 130 13.34 -1.48 4.03
CA VAL A 130 13.17 -1.71 5.46
C VAL A 130 14.38 -1.16 6.26
N SER A 131 15.60 -1.48 5.82
CA SER A 131 16.82 -1.13 6.58
C SER A 131 17.20 0.34 6.46
N LYS A 132 16.95 0.98 5.32
CA LYS A 132 17.33 2.37 5.03
C LYS A 132 16.14 3.27 4.65
N GLY A 133 15.01 2.69 4.28
CA GLY A 133 13.81 3.39 3.82
C GLY A 133 12.76 3.60 4.90
N THR A 134 11.53 3.80 4.45
CA THR A 134 10.35 4.12 5.26
C THR A 134 9.45 2.91 5.50
N ASN A 135 9.85 1.72 5.03
CA ASN A 135 9.03 0.52 5.04
C ASN A 135 9.16 -0.27 6.35
N LEU A 136 8.02 -0.71 6.90
CA LEU A 136 7.94 -1.68 7.98
C LEU A 136 7.35 -2.98 7.42
N LEU A 137 8.03 -4.10 7.63
CA LEU A 137 7.53 -5.43 7.27
C LEU A 137 6.65 -5.95 8.41
N ALA A 138 5.34 -6.03 8.18
CA ALA A 138 4.35 -6.32 9.21
C ALA A 138 4.03 -7.81 9.35
N GLY A 139 4.47 -8.67 8.42
CA GLY A 139 3.87 -10.00 8.35
C GLY A 139 2.42 -9.92 7.86
N THR A 140 1.64 -10.96 8.17
CA THR A 140 0.24 -11.08 7.71
C THR A 140 -0.75 -11.30 8.87
N ALA A 141 -0.26 -11.42 10.10
CA ALA A 141 -1.12 -11.54 11.27
C ALA A 141 -1.76 -10.19 11.63
N ALA A 142 -3.04 -10.20 12.01
CA ALA A 142 -3.80 -8.99 12.27
C ALA A 142 -3.14 -8.06 13.31
N LYS A 143 -2.63 -8.63 14.41
CA LYS A 143 -1.96 -7.87 15.48
C LYS A 143 -0.71 -7.15 15.00
N ASP A 144 0.06 -7.79 14.15
CA ASP A 144 1.33 -7.26 13.65
C ASP A 144 1.09 -6.15 12.60
N ILE A 145 0.04 -6.28 11.79
CA ILE A 145 -0.43 -5.23 10.87
C ILE A 145 -0.85 -3.98 11.66
N GLU A 146 -1.70 -4.15 12.69
CA GLU A 146 -2.15 -3.05 13.56
C GLU A 146 -0.96 -2.38 14.28
N HIS A 147 -0.04 -3.18 14.83
CA HIS A 147 1.15 -2.68 15.50
C HIS A 147 2.04 -1.87 14.57
N SER A 148 2.39 -2.44 13.42
CA SER A 148 3.25 -1.78 12.41
C SER A 148 2.62 -0.49 11.88
N PHE A 149 1.31 -0.48 11.69
CA PHE A 149 0.57 0.72 11.32
C PHE A 149 0.75 1.83 12.38
N ARG A 150 0.51 1.54 13.67
CA ARG A 150 0.66 2.53 14.74
C ARG A 150 2.10 3.00 14.91
N MET A 151 3.07 2.11 14.71
CA MET A 151 4.49 2.47 14.69
C MET A 151 4.83 3.41 13.53
N SER A 152 4.26 3.18 12.36
CA SER A 152 4.47 4.03 11.18
C SER A 152 3.93 5.46 11.36
N LEU A 153 2.77 5.60 12.03
CA LEU A 153 2.20 6.92 12.35
C LEU A 153 3.02 7.72 13.36
N LYS A 154 3.68 7.05 14.30
CA LYS A 154 4.52 7.68 15.34
C LYS A 154 5.91 8.04 14.85
N SER A 155 6.36 7.38 13.79
CA SER A 155 7.68 7.66 13.22
C SER A 155 7.60 9.00 12.48
N PRO A 156 8.37 10.03 12.87
CA PRO A 156 8.47 11.25 12.07
C PRO A 156 8.93 10.80 10.68
N GLN A 157 8.40 11.47 9.63
CA GLN A 157 8.89 11.27 8.27
C GLN A 157 10.40 11.24 8.32
N LYS A 158 11.00 10.07 8.15
CA LYS A 158 12.44 9.92 8.24
C LYS A 158 13.03 10.85 7.18
N LYS A 159 13.85 11.81 7.58
CA LYS A 159 14.67 12.54 6.62
C LYS A 159 15.35 11.48 5.77
N LEU A 160 14.99 11.42 4.50
CA LEU A 160 15.50 10.42 3.57
C LEU A 160 17.03 10.50 3.59
N ARG A 161 17.67 9.46 4.05
CA ARG A 161 19.10 9.30 3.79
C ARG A 161 19.22 8.80 2.37
N PRO A 162 20.08 9.40 1.52
CA PRO A 162 20.28 8.91 0.17
C PRO A 162 20.62 7.42 0.21
N ILE A 163 19.82 6.61 -0.46
CA ILE A 163 20.13 5.19 -0.66
C ILE A 163 21.14 5.13 -1.79
N SER A 164 22.30 4.50 -1.52
CA SER A 164 23.36 4.35 -2.50
C SER A 164 22.81 3.77 -3.81
N LEU A 165 23.19 4.36 -4.93
CA LEU A 165 22.78 3.99 -6.29
C LEU A 165 21.29 4.26 -6.65
N TRP A 166 20.52 4.90 -5.77
CA TRP A 166 19.15 5.35 -6.07
C TRP A 166 19.15 6.80 -6.58
N ASP A 167 19.91 7.05 -7.63
CA ASP A 167 20.14 8.37 -8.21
C ASP A 167 19.61 8.51 -9.65
N GLY A 168 18.88 7.48 -10.14
CA GLY A 168 18.34 7.45 -11.49
C GLY A 168 19.36 7.08 -12.58
N LEU A 169 20.63 6.81 -12.24
CA LEU A 169 21.70 6.54 -13.21
C LEU A 169 21.99 5.04 -13.44
N ALA A 170 21.11 4.16 -12.98
CA ALA A 170 21.31 2.71 -13.10
C ALA A 170 21.48 2.26 -14.56
N ALA A 171 20.65 2.76 -15.47
CA ALA A 171 20.73 2.42 -16.89
C ALA A 171 22.08 2.82 -17.51
N MET A 172 22.62 3.99 -17.16
CA MET A 172 23.93 4.44 -17.63
C MET A 172 25.06 3.48 -17.18
N ARG A 173 25.05 3.11 -15.90
CA ARG A 173 26.02 2.16 -15.33
C ARG A 173 25.97 0.80 -16.01
N ILE A 174 24.75 0.30 -16.28
CA ILE A 174 24.56 -0.97 -16.99
C ILE A 174 25.14 -0.89 -18.39
N VAL A 175 24.85 0.16 -19.14
CA VAL A 175 25.39 0.36 -20.51
C VAL A 175 26.91 0.48 -20.49
N GLU A 176 27.49 1.20 -19.53
CA GLU A 176 28.95 1.29 -19.40
C GLU A 176 29.58 -0.10 -19.19
N ILE A 177 29.05 -0.91 -18.26
CA ILE A 177 29.56 -2.26 -18.02
C ILE A 177 29.45 -3.12 -19.27
N LEU A 178 28.31 -3.10 -19.98
CA LEU A 178 28.10 -3.91 -21.18
C LEU A 178 28.98 -3.51 -22.38
N ARG A 179 29.55 -2.31 -22.38
CA ARG A 179 30.51 -1.89 -23.42
C ARG A 179 31.89 -2.56 -23.27
N TRP A 180 32.19 -3.13 -22.11
CA TRP A 180 33.46 -3.76 -21.80
C TRP A 180 33.40 -5.30 -21.81
N VAL A 181 32.24 -5.86 -22.15
CA VAL A 181 32.01 -7.30 -22.35
C VAL A 181 31.85 -7.60 -23.83
#